data_a56e3f3ffb90edc813811807157d4a3b
#
_entry.id   a56e3f3ffb90edc813811807157d4a3b
#
_cell.length_a   1.000
_cell.length_b   1.000
_cell.length_c   1.000
_cell.angle_alpha   90.00
_cell.angle_beta   90.00
_cell.angle_gamma   90.00
#
_symmetry.space_group_name_H-M   'P 1'
#
loop_
_entity.id
_entity.type
_entity.pdbx_description
1 polymer ?
#
loop_
_entity_poly.entity_id
_entity_poly.type
_entity_poly.pdbx_seq_one_letter_code
_entity_poly.pdbx_strand_id
1 'polypeptide(L)'
;MRRFLPLLLLVFFSNAYVVTTVYVVEINGVIGPYTLSQIQRAIALAEQNSGLVLLLLNTPGGLADTTLQIMKEIGNSQAPVVGYVYPDYGYAWSAGTYILMSTHIAAMAPHTVIGSCQPIAGGTPVNESKTLNALIGYLETIAKSYGRNGTFARLCITQNVNLGAEEALRYRVIEVVAVDVNDLLRKINGSSVVLRNQKTELVIAGVATRKVEPTITETLQMWLSDPVVSAILSLLAFILLLAAFLTGHPAAVVAAIIILVISVFTFLPTAWLGVALIILGAVLIMAEVLMGMATYGIVAGVGVALVVVGFLSTYPANVFSGELIYIRDWWLIQLGLYINIALLMGFLGFMIYKIVTVHRQRPPSEFLTNLRGMEGVAIDDIGPGMSGFVKVFGEYWKVVSDTPIKKGCRVRVVEVQGDTLKVEPVQC
;
A
#
# COMPACT_ATOMS: atom_id res chain seq x y z
N MET A 1 -38.22 68.04 34.92
CA MET A 1 -37.06 67.39 34.27
C MET A 1 -37.38 65.90 34.05
N ARG A 2 -37.80 65.49 32.85
CA ARG A 2 -38.02 64.09 32.48
C ARG A 2 -36.71 63.57 31.93
N ARG A 3 -36.09 62.61 32.63
CA ARG A 3 -34.91 61.88 32.19
C ARG A 3 -35.33 60.83 31.12
N PHE A 4 -34.97 61.06 29.87
CA PHE A 4 -35.03 60.06 28.84
C PHE A 4 -33.88 59.05 29.08
N LEU A 5 -34.22 57.80 29.38
CA LEU A 5 -33.27 56.67 29.41
C LEU A 5 -33.16 56.13 27.99
N PRO A 6 -32.00 56.14 27.32
CA PRO A 6 -31.89 55.56 26.02
C PRO A 6 -31.97 54.02 26.17
N LEU A 7 -32.97 53.45 25.51
CA LEU A 7 -33.12 51.99 25.37
C LEU A 7 -32.00 51.51 24.43
N LEU A 8 -30.96 50.94 25.03
CA LEU A 8 -29.85 50.30 24.28
C LEU A 8 -30.40 49.04 23.66
N LEU A 9 -30.77 49.11 22.36
CA LEU A 9 -31.13 47.92 21.58
C LEU A 9 -29.86 47.13 21.34
N LEU A 10 -29.63 46.08 22.14
CA LEU A 10 -28.62 45.06 21.91
C LEU A 10 -29.05 44.24 20.67
N VAL A 11 -28.58 44.65 19.51
CA VAL A 11 -28.69 43.83 18.28
C VAL A 11 -27.73 42.68 18.44
N PHE A 12 -28.25 41.51 18.81
CA PHE A 12 -27.51 40.25 18.71
C PHE A 12 -27.33 39.94 17.22
N PHE A 13 -26.16 40.24 16.67
CA PHE A 13 -25.78 39.68 15.37
C PHE A 13 -25.64 38.17 15.56
N SER A 14 -26.66 37.40 15.19
CA SER A 14 -26.53 35.97 14.98
C SER A 14 -25.58 35.81 13.80
N ASN A 15 -24.40 35.20 14.05
CA ASN A 15 -23.49 34.83 12.97
C ASN A 15 -24.19 33.75 12.15
N ALA A 16 -24.65 34.07 10.95
CA ALA A 16 -25.26 33.13 10.02
C ALA A 16 -24.23 32.70 8.98
N TYR A 17 -24.14 31.40 8.75
CA TYR A 17 -23.36 30.80 7.66
C TYR A 17 -24.34 30.46 6.54
N VAL A 18 -24.28 31.22 5.46
CA VAL A 18 -25.13 31.01 4.28
C VAL A 18 -24.47 29.99 3.37
N VAL A 19 -25.11 28.85 3.24
CA VAL A 19 -24.64 27.76 2.38
C VAL A 19 -25.06 28.04 0.94
N THR A 20 -24.08 28.13 0.04
CA THR A 20 -24.30 28.33 -1.40
C THR A 20 -24.26 27.04 -2.20
N THR A 21 -23.45 26.08 -1.74
CA THR A 21 -23.23 24.82 -2.43
C THR A 21 -23.00 23.69 -1.42
N VAL A 22 -23.55 22.51 -1.67
CA VAL A 22 -23.29 21.29 -0.90
C VAL A 22 -22.29 20.42 -1.67
N TYR A 23 -21.10 20.22 -1.11
CA TYR A 23 -20.07 19.35 -1.64
C TYR A 23 -20.22 17.95 -1.05
N VAL A 24 -20.62 16.98 -1.87
CA VAL A 24 -20.90 15.61 -1.44
C VAL A 24 -19.67 14.74 -1.65
N VAL A 25 -19.24 14.07 -0.60
CA VAL A 25 -18.20 13.01 -0.61
C VAL A 25 -18.86 11.69 -0.24
N GLU A 26 -18.81 10.71 -1.14
CA GLU A 26 -19.30 9.37 -0.87
C GLU A 26 -18.15 8.50 -0.33
N ILE A 27 -18.34 7.94 0.87
CA ILE A 27 -17.38 7.06 1.52
C ILE A 27 -18.00 5.66 1.57
N ASN A 28 -17.78 4.91 0.48
CA ASN A 28 -18.20 3.53 0.34
C ASN A 28 -16.98 2.61 0.47
N GLY A 29 -16.97 1.74 1.51
CA GLY A 29 -15.86 0.82 1.75
C GLY A 29 -14.85 1.30 2.78
N VAL A 30 -13.60 0.83 2.68
CA VAL A 30 -12.55 1.05 3.69
C VAL A 30 -12.04 2.49 3.67
N ILE A 31 -11.90 3.11 4.87
CA ILE A 31 -11.33 4.45 5.02
C ILE A 31 -9.81 4.37 4.96
N GLY A 32 -9.22 5.06 3.99
CA GLY A 32 -7.79 5.10 3.71
C GLY A 32 -7.27 6.49 3.36
N PRO A 33 -5.97 6.64 3.05
CA PRO A 33 -5.35 7.93 2.72
C PRO A 33 -6.05 8.68 1.57
N TYR A 34 -6.60 7.97 0.60
CA TYR A 34 -7.40 8.56 -0.48
C TYR A 34 -8.68 9.23 0.04
N THR A 35 -9.33 8.64 1.07
CA THR A 35 -10.51 9.24 1.72
C THR A 35 -10.16 10.56 2.39
N LEU A 36 -9.02 10.61 3.09
CA LEU A 36 -8.51 11.84 3.70
C LEU A 36 -8.27 12.93 2.64
N SER A 37 -7.58 12.60 1.55
CA SER A 37 -7.31 13.53 0.45
C SER A 37 -8.59 14.08 -0.17
N GLN A 38 -9.58 13.22 -0.41
CA GLN A 38 -10.88 13.61 -0.96
C GLN A 38 -11.65 14.54 0.00
N ILE A 39 -11.65 14.24 1.31
CA ILE A 39 -12.29 15.10 2.33
C ILE A 39 -11.59 16.45 2.44
N GLN A 40 -10.25 16.49 2.47
CA GLN A 40 -9.47 17.74 2.50
C GLN A 40 -9.80 18.62 1.30
N ARG A 41 -9.89 18.04 0.11
CA ARG A 41 -10.26 18.77 -1.11
C ARG A 41 -11.71 19.28 -1.05
N ALA A 42 -12.64 18.49 -0.50
CA ALA A 42 -14.03 18.92 -0.31
C ALA A 42 -14.13 20.09 0.69
N ILE A 43 -13.40 20.02 1.81
CA ILE A 43 -13.34 21.10 2.81
C ILE A 43 -12.78 22.37 2.16
N ALA A 44 -11.65 22.28 1.44
CA ALA A 44 -11.06 23.43 0.76
C ALA A 44 -12.02 24.09 -0.24
N LEU A 45 -12.76 23.30 -1.03
CA LEU A 45 -13.79 23.80 -1.95
C LEU A 45 -14.95 24.49 -1.21
N ALA A 46 -15.38 23.91 -0.08
CA ALA A 46 -16.45 24.47 0.73
C ALA A 46 -16.04 25.79 1.40
N GLU A 47 -14.81 25.86 1.93
CA GLU A 47 -14.27 27.10 2.53
C GLU A 47 -14.14 28.23 1.51
N GLN A 48 -13.69 27.93 0.29
CA GLN A 48 -13.53 28.92 -0.79
C GLN A 48 -14.87 29.47 -1.31
N ASN A 49 -15.94 28.68 -1.23
CA ASN A 49 -17.21 28.99 -1.88
C ASN A 49 -18.38 29.11 -0.90
N SER A 50 -18.14 29.36 0.39
CA SER A 50 -19.20 29.37 1.43
C SER A 50 -20.10 28.12 1.32
N GLY A 51 -19.51 26.96 1.14
CA GLY A 51 -20.20 25.69 0.96
C GLY A 51 -20.36 24.92 2.25
N LEU A 52 -21.04 23.76 2.15
CA LEU A 52 -21.16 22.75 3.19
C LEU A 52 -20.60 21.43 2.64
N VAL A 53 -19.84 20.69 3.44
CA VAL A 53 -19.40 19.33 3.10
C VAL A 53 -20.39 18.32 3.66
N LEU A 54 -20.90 17.44 2.80
CA LEU A 54 -21.76 16.32 3.17
C LEU A 54 -21.01 15.01 2.94
N LEU A 55 -20.67 14.32 4.03
CA LEU A 55 -20.05 13.01 4.01
C LEU A 55 -21.14 11.93 4.05
N LEU A 56 -21.34 11.20 2.96
CA LEU A 56 -22.22 10.03 2.91
C LEU A 56 -21.41 8.80 3.34
N LEU A 57 -21.75 8.24 4.50
CA LEU A 57 -20.98 7.17 5.13
C LEU A 57 -21.67 5.82 4.95
N ASN A 58 -20.99 4.88 4.28
CA ASN A 58 -21.36 3.46 4.20
C ASN A 58 -20.07 2.63 4.27
N THR A 59 -19.56 2.40 5.48
CA THR A 59 -18.19 1.92 5.67
C THR A 59 -18.05 0.94 6.83
N PRO A 60 -17.26 -0.13 6.66
CA PRO A 60 -16.90 -1.03 7.75
C PRO A 60 -15.85 -0.43 8.70
N GLY A 61 -15.26 0.71 8.35
CA GLY A 61 -14.14 1.32 9.06
C GLY A 61 -12.90 1.50 8.19
N GLY A 62 -11.73 1.61 8.82
CA GLY A 62 -10.47 1.78 8.11
C GLY A 62 -9.29 2.10 9.01
N LEU A 63 -8.26 2.72 8.46
CA LEU A 63 -7.00 2.99 9.14
C LEU A 63 -7.17 4.01 10.28
N ALA A 64 -6.65 3.68 11.47
CA ALA A 64 -6.73 4.54 12.66
C ALA A 64 -6.07 5.90 12.45
N ASP A 65 -4.83 5.92 11.98
CA ASP A 65 -4.10 7.17 11.77
C ASP A 65 -4.81 8.08 10.76
N THR A 66 -5.33 7.51 9.67
CA THR A 66 -6.13 8.25 8.69
C THR A 66 -7.40 8.78 9.31
N THR A 67 -8.07 7.97 10.13
CA THR A 67 -9.30 8.38 10.84
C THR A 67 -9.04 9.55 11.76
N LEU A 68 -7.98 9.50 12.58
CA LEU A 68 -7.61 10.60 13.48
C LEU A 68 -7.25 11.87 12.72
N GLN A 69 -6.61 11.75 11.56
CA GLN A 69 -6.33 12.89 10.67
C GLN A 69 -7.61 13.48 10.09
N ILE A 70 -8.55 12.66 9.62
CA ILE A 70 -9.87 13.12 9.12
C ILE A 70 -10.64 13.86 10.24
N MET A 71 -10.67 13.29 11.46
CA MET A 71 -11.32 13.93 12.61
C MET A 71 -10.70 15.31 12.91
N LYS A 72 -9.38 15.43 12.81
CA LYS A 72 -8.67 16.72 12.99
C LYS A 72 -8.99 17.72 11.88
N GLU A 73 -9.04 17.28 10.63
CA GLU A 73 -9.42 18.15 9.50
C GLU A 73 -10.84 18.66 9.63
N ILE A 74 -11.79 17.80 10.02
CA ILE A 74 -13.17 18.20 10.30
C ILE A 74 -13.24 19.24 11.41
N GLY A 75 -12.55 18.97 12.55
CA GLY A 75 -12.54 19.89 13.70
C GLY A 75 -11.91 21.25 13.41
N ASN A 76 -10.97 21.33 12.46
CA ASN A 76 -10.31 22.57 12.04
C ASN A 76 -11.04 23.31 10.91
N SER A 77 -12.02 22.67 10.28
CA SER A 77 -12.74 23.24 9.14
C SER A 77 -13.48 24.53 9.50
N GLN A 78 -13.40 25.51 8.59
CA GLN A 78 -14.21 26.75 8.66
C GLN A 78 -15.56 26.58 7.99
N ALA A 79 -15.72 25.56 7.13
CA ALA A 79 -16.97 25.20 6.51
C ALA A 79 -17.69 24.13 7.33
N PRO A 80 -19.02 24.13 7.41
CA PRO A 80 -19.78 23.08 8.05
C PRO A 80 -19.54 21.73 7.38
N VAL A 81 -19.25 20.70 8.18
CA VAL A 81 -19.14 19.31 7.73
C VAL A 81 -20.26 18.52 8.38
N VAL A 82 -21.11 17.91 7.57
CA VAL A 82 -22.23 17.05 7.98
C VAL A 82 -21.90 15.61 7.66
N GLY A 83 -21.97 14.74 8.66
CA GLY A 83 -21.87 13.28 8.46
C GLY A 83 -23.27 12.69 8.34
N TYR A 84 -23.48 11.86 7.35
CA TYR A 84 -24.76 11.20 7.12
C TYR A 84 -24.56 9.73 6.78
N VAL A 85 -24.98 8.84 7.68
CA VAL A 85 -24.96 7.40 7.41
C VAL A 85 -26.05 7.07 6.41
N TYR A 86 -25.66 6.75 5.19
CA TYR A 86 -26.52 6.59 4.01
C TYR A 86 -25.85 5.62 3.01
N PRO A 87 -26.59 4.83 2.25
CA PRO A 87 -28.05 4.77 2.10
C PRO A 87 -28.78 4.05 3.24
N ASP A 88 -30.09 3.94 3.13
CA ASP A 88 -30.91 3.10 4.00
C ASP A 88 -30.33 1.67 4.05
N TYR A 89 -30.37 1.01 5.22
CA TYR A 89 -29.66 -0.23 5.56
C TYR A 89 -28.11 -0.15 5.47
N GLY A 90 -27.55 1.04 5.25
CA GLY A 90 -26.11 1.29 5.33
C GLY A 90 -25.59 1.29 6.78
N TYR A 91 -24.29 1.38 6.91
CA TYR A 91 -23.65 1.38 8.21
C TYR A 91 -22.39 2.27 8.24
N ALA A 92 -22.04 2.76 9.42
CA ALA A 92 -20.77 3.42 9.66
C ALA A 92 -20.14 2.82 10.92
N TRP A 93 -19.41 1.71 10.74
CA TRP A 93 -18.76 1.02 11.84
C TRP A 93 -17.33 1.51 12.07
N SER A 94 -16.82 1.27 13.29
CA SER A 94 -15.42 1.54 13.64
C SER A 94 -15.03 2.97 13.25
N ALA A 95 -14.04 3.17 12.38
CA ALA A 95 -13.60 4.47 11.88
C ALA A 95 -14.77 5.35 11.36
N GLY A 96 -15.79 4.76 10.75
CA GLY A 96 -16.99 5.48 10.30
C GLY A 96 -17.74 6.14 11.45
N THR A 97 -17.87 5.46 12.60
CA THR A 97 -18.48 6.04 13.81
C THR A 97 -17.63 7.18 14.37
N TYR A 98 -16.28 7.02 14.40
CA TYR A 98 -15.39 8.08 14.87
C TYR A 98 -15.53 9.34 14.00
N ILE A 99 -15.55 9.19 12.67
CA ILE A 99 -15.73 10.30 11.73
C ILE A 99 -17.10 10.95 11.94
N LEU A 100 -18.19 10.15 11.97
CA LEU A 100 -19.55 10.66 12.20
C LEU A 100 -19.63 11.51 13.47
N MET A 101 -19.09 10.98 14.58
CA MET A 101 -19.10 11.70 15.87
C MET A 101 -18.22 12.96 15.88
N SER A 102 -17.36 13.13 14.91
CA SER A 102 -16.47 14.30 14.76
C SER A 102 -17.03 15.37 13.82
N THR A 103 -18.10 15.08 13.10
CA THR A 103 -18.74 16.07 12.21
C THR A 103 -19.53 17.12 12.99
N HIS A 104 -19.72 18.29 12.41
CA HIS A 104 -20.46 19.40 13.06
C HIS A 104 -21.94 19.06 13.24
N ILE A 105 -22.52 18.28 12.32
CA ILE A 105 -23.84 17.67 12.45
C ILE A 105 -23.69 16.19 12.07
N ALA A 106 -24.21 15.31 12.90
CA ALA A 106 -24.29 13.87 12.67
C ALA A 106 -25.73 13.47 12.35
N ALA A 107 -25.90 12.75 11.25
CA ALA A 107 -27.21 12.28 10.81
C ALA A 107 -27.16 10.80 10.37
N MET A 108 -28.30 10.16 10.41
CA MET A 108 -28.47 8.77 9.97
C MET A 108 -29.74 8.61 9.16
N ALA A 109 -29.71 7.77 8.12
CA ALA A 109 -30.91 7.30 7.44
C ALA A 109 -31.63 6.25 8.35
N PRO A 110 -32.94 6.04 8.16
CA PRO A 110 -33.63 4.93 8.81
C PRO A 110 -32.92 3.59 8.57
N HIS A 111 -33.03 2.66 9.51
CA HIS A 111 -32.45 1.29 9.43
C HIS A 111 -30.91 1.25 9.28
N THR A 112 -30.20 2.37 9.45
CA THR A 112 -28.75 2.39 9.47
C THR A 112 -28.18 2.15 10.88
N VAL A 113 -26.91 1.69 10.94
CA VAL A 113 -26.27 1.30 12.22
C VAL A 113 -24.91 1.93 12.34
N ILE A 114 -24.58 2.39 13.56
CA ILE A 114 -23.27 2.87 13.97
C ILE A 114 -22.76 2.07 15.15
N GLY A 115 -21.44 2.02 15.35
CA GLY A 115 -20.84 1.33 16.51
C GLY A 115 -19.57 0.56 16.18
N SER A 116 -19.33 -0.51 16.95
CA SER A 116 -18.17 -1.42 16.77
C SER A 116 -16.83 -0.69 16.75
N CYS A 117 -16.59 0.17 17.77
CA CYS A 117 -15.47 1.12 17.79
C CYS A 117 -14.18 0.55 18.40
N GLN A 118 -14.17 -0.67 18.94
CA GLN A 118 -12.96 -1.24 19.51
C GLN A 118 -11.90 -1.42 18.43
N PRO A 119 -10.68 -0.89 18.63
CA PRO A 119 -9.61 -1.08 17.66
C PRO A 119 -9.21 -2.55 17.55
N ILE A 120 -8.90 -2.97 16.36
CA ILE A 120 -8.47 -4.34 16.06
C ILE A 120 -7.03 -4.29 15.56
N ALA A 121 -6.21 -5.18 16.11
CA ALA A 121 -4.80 -5.33 15.85
C ALA A 121 -4.48 -6.74 15.34
N GLY A 122 -3.97 -6.86 14.09
CA GLY A 122 -3.64 -8.19 13.57
C GLY A 122 -4.82 -9.18 13.60
N GLY A 123 -6.06 -8.68 13.39
CA GLY A 123 -7.29 -9.47 13.47
C GLY A 123 -7.80 -9.73 14.90
N THR A 124 -7.12 -9.22 15.93
CA THR A 124 -7.53 -9.38 17.34
C THR A 124 -7.89 -8.03 17.98
N PRO A 125 -8.90 -7.98 18.86
CA PRO A 125 -9.24 -6.75 19.57
C PRO A 125 -8.07 -6.25 20.42
N VAL A 126 -7.76 -4.96 20.35
CA VAL A 126 -6.78 -4.31 21.23
C VAL A 126 -7.38 -4.21 22.63
N ASN A 127 -6.66 -4.78 23.60
CA ASN A 127 -7.07 -4.76 25.01
C ASN A 127 -6.09 -3.95 25.89
N GLU A 128 -5.12 -3.28 25.28
CA GLU A 128 -4.16 -2.44 26.01
C GLU A 128 -4.87 -1.21 26.59
N SER A 129 -4.94 -1.13 27.90
CA SER A 129 -5.66 -0.07 28.60
C SER A 129 -5.18 1.35 28.25
N LYS A 130 -3.88 1.53 27.99
CA LYS A 130 -3.31 2.84 27.64
C LYS A 130 -3.87 3.33 26.29
N THR A 131 -3.86 2.47 25.29
CA THR A 131 -4.38 2.77 23.95
C THR A 131 -5.89 3.01 23.98
N LEU A 132 -6.65 2.12 24.63
CA LEU A 132 -8.10 2.28 24.75
C LEU A 132 -8.48 3.57 25.47
N ASN A 133 -7.84 3.88 26.62
CA ASN A 133 -8.15 5.09 27.37
C ASN A 133 -7.81 6.38 26.61
N ALA A 134 -6.75 6.37 25.81
CA ALA A 134 -6.41 7.50 24.94
C ALA A 134 -7.51 7.75 23.89
N LEU A 135 -7.95 6.71 23.19
CA LEU A 135 -9.02 6.79 22.19
C LEU A 135 -10.36 7.19 22.81
N ILE A 136 -10.71 6.61 23.98
CA ILE A 136 -11.91 6.96 24.72
C ILE A 136 -11.89 8.46 25.08
N GLY A 137 -10.80 8.92 25.71
CA GLY A 137 -10.69 10.32 26.13
C GLY A 137 -10.79 11.28 24.96
N TYR A 138 -10.18 10.93 23.81
CA TYR A 138 -10.24 11.73 22.61
C TYR A 138 -11.67 11.80 22.04
N LEU A 139 -12.32 10.65 21.82
CA LEU A 139 -13.66 10.60 21.23
C LEU A 139 -14.73 11.19 22.17
N GLU A 140 -14.63 10.95 23.50
CA GLU A 140 -15.51 11.59 24.49
C GLU A 140 -15.40 13.11 24.47
N THR A 141 -14.18 13.63 24.35
CA THR A 141 -13.93 15.07 24.32
C THR A 141 -14.57 15.69 23.08
N ILE A 142 -14.40 15.09 21.91
CA ILE A 142 -15.01 15.55 20.67
C ILE A 142 -16.54 15.44 20.75
N ALA A 143 -17.08 14.31 21.19
CA ALA A 143 -18.54 14.15 21.34
C ALA A 143 -19.14 15.25 22.22
N LYS A 144 -18.51 15.53 23.35
CA LYS A 144 -18.97 16.55 24.30
C LYS A 144 -18.88 17.97 23.73
N SER A 145 -17.86 18.26 22.89
CA SER A 145 -17.74 19.60 22.25
C SER A 145 -18.89 19.92 21.29
N TYR A 146 -19.50 18.88 20.72
CA TYR A 146 -20.71 19.01 19.88
C TYR A 146 -22.02 18.74 20.66
N GLY A 147 -21.98 18.60 22.00
CA GLY A 147 -23.15 18.34 22.84
C GLY A 147 -23.68 16.90 22.75
N ARG A 148 -22.88 15.98 22.22
CA ARG A 148 -23.22 14.55 22.08
C ARG A 148 -22.89 13.74 23.32
N ASN A 149 -23.48 12.56 23.39
CA ASN A 149 -23.29 11.62 24.49
C ASN A 149 -21.91 10.96 24.47
N GLY A 150 -20.98 11.45 25.30
CA GLY A 150 -19.64 10.86 25.45
C GLY A 150 -19.67 9.44 26.04
N THR A 151 -20.71 9.04 26.81
CA THR A 151 -20.79 7.67 27.36
C THR A 151 -20.89 6.63 26.24
N PHE A 152 -21.59 6.95 25.15
CA PHE A 152 -21.62 6.06 23.97
C PHE A 152 -20.23 5.85 23.40
N ALA A 153 -19.40 6.90 23.31
CA ALA A 153 -18.03 6.79 22.83
C ALA A 153 -17.23 5.74 23.63
N ARG A 154 -17.35 5.77 24.95
CA ARG A 154 -16.73 4.77 25.85
C ARG A 154 -17.26 3.37 25.59
N LEU A 155 -18.58 3.19 25.60
CA LEU A 155 -19.21 1.89 25.41
C LEU A 155 -18.95 1.30 24.03
N CYS A 156 -18.91 2.15 22.99
CA CYS A 156 -18.57 1.75 21.65
C CYS A 156 -17.16 1.14 21.58
N ILE A 157 -16.18 1.78 22.25
CA ILE A 157 -14.78 1.32 22.25
C ILE A 157 -14.58 0.09 23.16
N THR A 158 -15.21 0.05 24.35
CA THR A 158 -14.94 -1.00 25.34
C THR A 158 -15.82 -2.23 25.20
N GLN A 159 -17.02 -2.09 24.64
CA GLN A 159 -18.03 -3.14 24.57
C GLN A 159 -18.58 -3.36 23.16
N ASN A 160 -18.06 -2.65 22.16
CA ASN A 160 -18.54 -2.70 20.76
C ASN A 160 -20.06 -2.48 20.63
N VAL A 161 -20.62 -1.60 21.46
CA VAL A 161 -22.06 -1.27 21.40
C VAL A 161 -22.39 -0.67 20.04
N ASN A 162 -23.49 -1.15 19.46
CA ASN A 162 -24.04 -0.64 18.21
C ASN A 162 -25.40 0.00 18.47
N LEU A 163 -25.73 1.06 17.73
CA LEU A 163 -27.00 1.75 17.82
C LEU A 163 -27.62 1.89 16.41
N GLY A 164 -28.91 1.63 16.32
CA GLY A 164 -29.73 2.03 15.18
C GLY A 164 -30.03 3.54 15.18
N ALA A 165 -30.52 4.07 14.08
CA ALA A 165 -30.75 5.52 13.91
C ALA A 165 -31.64 6.14 15.00
N GLU A 166 -32.76 5.49 15.33
CA GLU A 166 -33.70 5.97 16.37
C GLU A 166 -33.09 5.97 17.77
N GLU A 167 -32.28 4.95 18.09
CA GLU A 167 -31.59 4.86 19.37
C GLU A 167 -30.48 5.92 19.45
N ALA A 168 -29.70 6.08 18.36
CA ALA A 168 -28.66 7.08 18.29
C ALA A 168 -29.19 8.50 18.48
N LEU A 169 -30.37 8.81 17.91
CA LEU A 169 -31.07 10.08 18.13
C LEU A 169 -31.54 10.21 19.58
N ARG A 170 -32.18 9.18 20.12
CA ARG A 170 -32.72 9.16 21.51
C ARG A 170 -31.61 9.33 22.55
N TYR A 171 -30.46 8.70 22.31
CA TYR A 171 -29.30 8.82 23.21
C TYR A 171 -28.43 10.03 22.93
N ARG A 172 -28.83 10.92 22.02
CA ARG A 172 -28.09 12.13 21.64
C ARG A 172 -26.66 11.82 21.14
N VAL A 173 -26.52 10.77 20.35
CA VAL A 173 -25.29 10.44 19.65
C VAL A 173 -25.26 11.14 18.28
N ILE A 174 -26.43 11.33 17.70
CA ILE A 174 -26.66 12.10 16.46
C ILE A 174 -27.74 13.18 16.70
N GLU A 175 -27.80 14.15 15.78
CA GLU A 175 -28.76 15.24 15.82
C GLU A 175 -30.00 14.97 14.98
N VAL A 176 -29.88 14.22 13.87
CA VAL A 176 -30.92 14.11 12.84
C VAL A 176 -31.07 12.69 12.31
N VAL A 177 -32.32 12.23 12.18
CA VAL A 177 -32.70 11.11 11.32
C VAL A 177 -33.41 11.68 10.09
N ALA A 178 -32.95 11.33 8.89
CA ALA A 178 -33.48 11.82 7.63
C ALA A 178 -33.58 10.67 6.62
N VAL A 179 -34.58 10.68 5.73
CA VAL A 179 -34.84 9.60 4.76
C VAL A 179 -33.98 9.74 3.50
N ASP A 180 -33.62 10.96 3.14
CA ASP A 180 -32.75 11.28 2.01
C ASP A 180 -31.98 12.60 2.23
N VAL A 181 -31.12 12.94 1.28
CA VAL A 181 -30.29 14.16 1.35
C VAL A 181 -31.14 15.42 1.36
N ASN A 182 -32.25 15.47 0.64
CA ASN A 182 -33.12 16.64 0.61
C ASN A 182 -33.86 16.82 1.94
N ASP A 183 -34.31 15.74 2.56
CA ASP A 183 -34.90 15.75 3.89
C ASP A 183 -33.91 16.19 4.95
N LEU A 184 -32.66 15.67 4.86
CA LEU A 184 -31.55 16.08 5.71
C LEU A 184 -31.33 17.60 5.63
N LEU A 185 -31.14 18.14 4.43
CA LEU A 185 -30.85 19.55 4.23
C LEU A 185 -32.00 20.46 4.75
N ARG A 186 -33.27 20.02 4.59
CA ARG A 186 -34.41 20.73 5.19
C ARG A 186 -34.37 20.73 6.72
N LYS A 187 -34.03 19.59 7.34
CA LYS A 187 -34.01 19.42 8.79
C LYS A 187 -32.87 20.16 9.48
N ILE A 188 -31.73 20.29 8.81
CA ILE A 188 -30.56 21.01 9.36
C ILE A 188 -30.58 22.51 9.04
N ASN A 189 -31.49 22.99 8.18
CA ASN A 189 -31.66 24.44 7.93
C ASN A 189 -32.11 25.13 9.20
N GLY A 190 -31.46 26.24 9.57
CA GLY A 190 -31.69 26.97 10.83
C GLY A 190 -31.02 26.32 12.05
N SER A 191 -30.32 25.20 11.88
CA SER A 191 -29.60 24.56 12.99
C SER A 191 -28.37 25.37 13.39
N SER A 192 -28.07 25.40 14.70
CA SER A 192 -26.84 26.01 15.22
C SER A 192 -25.71 25.00 15.23
N VAL A 193 -24.61 25.31 14.56
CA VAL A 193 -23.37 24.55 14.53
C VAL A 193 -22.23 25.28 15.24
N VAL A 194 -21.26 24.54 15.77
CA VAL A 194 -20.06 25.10 16.37
C VAL A 194 -18.93 25.01 15.35
N LEU A 195 -18.56 26.16 14.77
CA LEU A 195 -17.42 26.29 13.87
C LEU A 195 -16.31 27.05 14.60
N ARG A 196 -15.12 26.44 14.77
CA ARG A 196 -13.98 27.05 15.49
C ARG A 196 -14.38 27.71 16.81
N ASN A 197 -15.14 27.01 17.65
CA ASN A 197 -15.65 27.48 18.96
C ASN A 197 -16.66 28.64 18.88
N GLN A 198 -17.19 28.98 17.70
CA GLN A 198 -18.25 29.97 17.53
C GLN A 198 -19.57 29.29 17.13
N LYS A 199 -20.63 29.61 17.83
CA LYS A 199 -21.98 29.19 17.42
C LYS A 199 -22.41 30.00 16.20
N THR A 200 -22.78 29.29 15.16
CA THR A 200 -23.19 29.87 13.86
C THR A 200 -24.47 29.18 13.40
N GLU A 201 -25.43 29.93 12.94
CA GLU A 201 -26.70 29.42 12.40
C GLU A 201 -26.49 29.04 10.92
N LEU A 202 -26.91 27.85 10.50
CA LEU A 202 -26.86 27.43 9.11
C LEU A 202 -28.08 27.92 8.36
N VAL A 203 -27.87 28.65 7.26
CA VAL A 203 -28.91 29.06 6.35
C VAL A 203 -28.73 28.33 5.03
N ILE A 204 -29.63 27.39 4.72
CA ILE A 204 -29.60 26.55 3.53
C ILE A 204 -30.85 26.86 2.69
N ALA A 205 -30.67 27.54 1.59
CA ALA A 205 -31.80 27.92 0.71
C ALA A 205 -31.40 27.76 -0.76
N GLY A 206 -32.06 26.85 -1.47
CA GLY A 206 -31.93 26.70 -2.92
C GLY A 206 -30.51 26.30 -3.38
N VAL A 207 -29.82 25.48 -2.61
CA VAL A 207 -28.41 25.11 -2.86
C VAL A 207 -28.22 24.06 -3.96
N ALA A 208 -27.17 24.23 -4.75
CA ALA A 208 -26.74 23.22 -5.68
C ALA A 208 -25.91 22.14 -4.95
N THR A 209 -26.15 20.87 -5.28
CA THR A 209 -25.37 19.75 -4.81
C THR A 209 -24.29 19.40 -5.83
N ARG A 210 -23.02 19.34 -5.43
CA ARG A 210 -21.89 18.96 -6.28
C ARG A 210 -21.16 17.77 -5.67
N LYS A 211 -21.10 16.68 -6.40
CA LYS A 211 -20.30 15.51 -5.99
C LYS A 211 -18.82 15.83 -6.18
N VAL A 212 -18.02 15.55 -5.16
CA VAL A 212 -16.57 15.65 -5.22
C VAL A 212 -16.05 14.27 -5.65
N GLU A 213 -15.93 14.09 -6.97
CA GLU A 213 -15.45 12.83 -7.51
C GLU A 213 -13.97 12.59 -7.13
N PRO A 214 -13.56 11.34 -6.89
CA PRO A 214 -12.16 11.03 -6.64
C PRO A 214 -11.32 11.35 -7.89
N THR A 215 -10.13 11.87 -7.68
CA THR A 215 -9.13 12.07 -8.74
C THR A 215 -8.60 10.72 -9.25
N ILE A 216 -7.92 10.73 -10.39
CA ILE A 216 -7.28 9.52 -10.92
C ILE A 216 -6.30 8.93 -9.90
N THR A 217 -5.53 9.77 -9.20
CA THR A 217 -4.60 9.33 -8.15
C THR A 217 -5.31 8.73 -6.96
N GLU A 218 -6.39 9.33 -6.48
CA GLU A 218 -7.23 8.80 -5.40
C GLU A 218 -7.90 7.48 -5.80
N THR A 219 -8.40 7.38 -7.05
CA THR A 219 -8.99 6.15 -7.59
C THR A 219 -7.94 5.03 -7.67
N LEU A 220 -6.74 5.32 -8.17
CA LEU A 220 -5.64 4.36 -8.18
C LEU A 220 -5.26 3.92 -6.77
N GLN A 221 -5.13 4.85 -5.81
CA GLN A 221 -4.85 4.52 -4.42
C GLN A 221 -5.94 3.63 -3.81
N MET A 222 -7.22 3.93 -4.09
CA MET A 222 -8.35 3.11 -3.63
C MET A 222 -8.25 1.67 -4.17
N TRP A 223 -8.02 1.51 -5.48
CA TRP A 223 -7.88 0.20 -6.11
C TRP A 223 -6.68 -0.58 -5.59
N LEU A 224 -5.55 0.09 -5.48
CA LEU A 224 -4.31 -0.53 -5.02
C LEU A 224 -4.36 -0.86 -3.51
N SER A 225 -5.11 -0.11 -2.71
CA SER A 225 -5.34 -0.40 -1.28
C SER A 225 -6.32 -1.57 -1.05
N ASP A 226 -6.96 -2.07 -2.11
CA ASP A 226 -7.79 -3.27 -2.01
C ASP A 226 -6.89 -4.51 -1.80
N PRO A 227 -7.08 -5.27 -0.71
CA PRO A 227 -6.22 -6.42 -0.40
C PRO A 227 -6.23 -7.50 -1.48
N VAL A 228 -7.36 -7.69 -2.17
CA VAL A 228 -7.49 -8.67 -3.25
C VAL A 228 -6.69 -8.24 -4.47
N VAL A 229 -6.80 -6.97 -4.87
CA VAL A 229 -6.03 -6.39 -5.98
C VAL A 229 -4.53 -6.48 -5.70
N SER A 230 -4.11 -6.12 -4.48
CA SER A 230 -2.71 -6.20 -4.06
C SER A 230 -2.18 -7.65 -4.06
N ALA A 231 -2.96 -8.61 -3.59
CA ALA A 231 -2.59 -10.03 -3.64
C ALA A 231 -2.43 -10.53 -5.09
N ILE A 232 -3.34 -10.15 -5.99
CA ILE A 232 -3.26 -10.50 -7.41
C ILE A 232 -2.01 -9.88 -8.06
N LEU A 233 -1.73 -8.61 -7.80
CA LEU A 233 -0.52 -7.93 -8.31
C LEU A 233 0.76 -8.58 -7.79
N SER A 234 0.81 -8.94 -6.50
CA SER A 234 1.96 -9.63 -5.91
C SER A 234 2.18 -11.01 -6.53
N LEU A 235 1.11 -11.76 -6.76
CA LEU A 235 1.16 -13.06 -7.44
C LEU A 235 1.67 -12.92 -8.89
N LEU A 236 1.17 -11.92 -9.62
CA LEU A 236 1.61 -11.64 -10.98
C LEU A 236 3.09 -11.26 -11.02
N ALA A 237 3.54 -10.39 -10.10
CA ALA A 237 4.95 -10.03 -9.97
C ALA A 237 5.82 -11.27 -9.72
N PHE A 238 5.37 -12.18 -8.85
CA PHE A 238 6.07 -13.43 -8.58
C PHE A 238 6.17 -14.33 -9.83
N ILE A 239 5.07 -14.52 -10.56
CA ILE A 239 5.05 -15.31 -11.81
C ILE A 239 6.02 -14.71 -12.84
N LEU A 240 6.05 -13.38 -12.97
CA LEU A 240 6.98 -12.70 -13.87
C LEU A 240 8.44 -12.84 -13.43
N LEU A 241 8.74 -12.81 -12.12
CA LEU A 241 10.08 -13.08 -11.60
C LEU A 241 10.51 -14.50 -11.91
N LEU A 242 9.62 -15.48 -11.72
CA LEU A 242 9.89 -16.87 -12.04
C LEU A 242 10.13 -17.07 -13.55
N ALA A 243 9.29 -16.48 -14.39
CA ALA A 243 9.45 -16.51 -15.85
C ALA A 243 10.77 -15.85 -16.28
N ALA A 244 11.12 -14.69 -15.69
CA ALA A 244 12.38 -14.00 -15.95
C ALA A 244 13.60 -14.89 -15.62
N PHE A 245 13.53 -15.57 -14.48
CA PHE A 245 14.58 -16.47 -14.05
C PHE A 245 14.72 -17.70 -14.97
N LEU A 246 13.58 -18.29 -15.39
CA LEU A 246 13.58 -19.47 -16.26
C LEU A 246 14.03 -19.15 -17.70
N THR A 247 13.70 -17.97 -18.19
CA THR A 247 13.97 -17.57 -19.59
C THR A 247 15.22 -16.71 -19.73
N GLY A 248 15.75 -16.16 -18.62
CA GLY A 248 16.84 -15.17 -18.64
C GLY A 248 16.45 -13.84 -19.27
N HIS A 249 15.16 -13.54 -19.43
CA HIS A 249 14.68 -12.35 -20.13
C HIS A 249 14.63 -11.11 -19.24
N PRO A 250 15.52 -10.11 -19.41
CA PRO A 250 15.65 -8.98 -18.49
C PRO A 250 14.38 -8.11 -18.41
N ALA A 251 13.59 -8.02 -19.48
CA ALA A 251 12.35 -7.24 -19.48
C ALA A 251 11.30 -7.82 -18.52
N ALA A 252 11.26 -9.12 -18.32
CA ALA A 252 10.35 -9.77 -17.36
C ALA A 252 10.75 -9.46 -15.91
N VAL A 253 12.06 -9.35 -15.61
CA VAL A 253 12.57 -8.88 -14.32
C VAL A 253 12.10 -7.47 -14.03
N VAL A 254 12.31 -6.55 -14.99
CA VAL A 254 11.91 -5.14 -14.84
C VAL A 254 10.41 -5.01 -14.61
N ALA A 255 9.59 -5.71 -15.39
CA ALA A 255 8.14 -5.70 -15.24
C ALA A 255 7.70 -6.21 -13.87
N ALA A 256 8.28 -7.32 -13.40
CA ALA A 256 7.99 -7.87 -12.08
C ALA A 256 8.33 -6.91 -10.95
N ILE A 257 9.48 -6.23 -11.04
CA ILE A 257 9.92 -5.23 -10.06
C ILE A 257 8.96 -4.05 -10.01
N ILE A 258 8.58 -3.51 -11.17
CA ILE A 258 7.64 -2.39 -11.24
C ILE A 258 6.32 -2.75 -10.56
N ILE A 259 5.77 -3.92 -10.87
CA ILE A 259 4.52 -4.39 -10.26
C ILE A 259 4.67 -4.61 -8.75
N LEU A 260 5.80 -5.18 -8.30
CA LEU A 260 6.06 -5.38 -6.88
C LEU A 260 6.19 -4.05 -6.13
N VAL A 261 6.91 -3.08 -6.69
CA VAL A 261 7.05 -1.73 -6.13
C VAL A 261 5.69 -1.05 -6.06
N ILE A 262 4.88 -1.11 -7.11
CA ILE A 262 3.51 -0.58 -7.10
C ILE A 262 2.70 -1.24 -6.00
N SER A 263 2.72 -2.56 -5.86
CA SER A 263 1.98 -3.29 -4.82
C SER A 263 2.38 -2.88 -3.40
N VAL A 264 3.66 -2.55 -3.17
CA VAL A 264 4.18 -2.14 -1.86
C VAL A 264 3.85 -0.69 -1.55
N PHE A 265 3.94 0.22 -2.53
CA PHE A 265 3.66 1.65 -2.34
C PHE A 265 2.23 1.94 -1.88
N THR A 266 1.30 1.01 -2.11
CA THR A 266 -0.10 1.17 -1.74
C THR A 266 -0.38 0.98 -0.26
N PHE A 267 0.44 0.18 0.42
CA PHE A 267 0.23 -0.10 1.84
C PHE A 267 0.93 0.91 2.78
N LEU A 268 1.91 1.72 2.30
CA LEU A 268 2.82 2.41 3.23
C LEU A 268 3.44 3.72 2.73
N PRO A 269 2.95 4.87 3.18
CA PRO A 269 3.67 6.14 3.04
C PRO A 269 4.99 6.19 3.83
N THR A 270 5.22 5.28 4.77
CA THR A 270 6.31 5.35 5.75
C THR A 270 7.43 4.30 5.57
N ALA A 271 7.28 3.36 4.64
CA ALA A 271 8.22 2.23 4.50
C ALA A 271 9.35 2.47 3.51
N TRP A 272 9.92 3.66 3.48
CA TRP A 272 11.02 4.01 2.56
C TRP A 272 12.20 3.02 2.61
N LEU A 273 12.53 2.51 3.79
CA LEU A 273 13.61 1.53 3.95
C LEU A 273 13.28 0.22 3.25
N GLY A 274 12.08 -0.29 3.43
CA GLY A 274 11.62 -1.52 2.78
C GLY A 274 11.60 -1.39 1.26
N VAL A 275 11.08 -0.27 0.74
CA VAL A 275 11.09 0.04 -0.70
C VAL A 275 12.52 0.14 -1.23
N ALA A 276 13.43 0.80 -0.53
CA ALA A 276 14.84 0.90 -0.91
C ALA A 276 15.51 -0.49 -0.98
N LEU A 277 15.24 -1.37 -0.02
CA LEU A 277 15.76 -2.74 -0.02
C LEU A 277 15.20 -3.58 -1.19
N ILE A 278 13.91 -3.42 -1.52
CA ILE A 278 13.29 -4.08 -2.68
C ILE A 278 13.96 -3.63 -3.97
N ILE A 279 14.13 -2.30 -4.16
CA ILE A 279 14.78 -1.75 -5.35
C ILE A 279 16.23 -2.23 -5.45
N LEU A 280 16.99 -2.18 -4.36
CA LEU A 280 18.38 -2.64 -4.33
C LEU A 280 18.48 -4.13 -4.65
N GLY A 281 17.66 -4.96 -4.03
CA GLY A 281 17.62 -6.40 -4.30
C GLY A 281 17.27 -6.70 -5.75
N ALA A 282 16.35 -5.97 -6.33
CA ALA A 282 15.96 -6.04 -7.72
C ALA A 282 17.10 -5.68 -8.68
N VAL A 283 17.84 -4.60 -8.38
CA VAL A 283 19.03 -4.19 -9.16
C VAL A 283 20.09 -5.28 -9.14
N LEU A 284 20.32 -5.91 -8.00
CA LEU A 284 21.29 -7.02 -7.89
C LEU A 284 20.88 -8.25 -8.70
N ILE A 285 19.59 -8.63 -8.67
CA ILE A 285 19.06 -9.72 -9.51
C ILE A 285 19.27 -9.40 -10.99
N MET A 286 18.93 -8.17 -11.39
CA MET A 286 19.08 -7.73 -12.78
C MET A 286 20.55 -7.70 -13.21
N ALA A 287 21.45 -7.20 -12.35
CA ALA A 287 22.89 -7.17 -12.62
C ALA A 287 23.45 -8.58 -12.89
N GLU A 288 23.09 -9.56 -12.05
CA GLU A 288 23.52 -10.95 -12.24
C GLU A 288 23.02 -11.55 -13.57
N VAL A 289 21.74 -11.28 -13.92
CA VAL A 289 21.16 -11.74 -15.20
C VAL A 289 21.89 -11.12 -16.40
N LEU A 290 22.15 -9.81 -16.34
CA LEU A 290 22.84 -9.09 -17.41
C LEU A 290 24.31 -9.49 -17.55
N MET A 291 24.96 -9.89 -16.46
CA MET A 291 26.34 -10.41 -16.46
C MET A 291 26.43 -11.92 -16.83
N GLY A 292 25.34 -12.51 -17.28
CA GLY A 292 25.31 -13.91 -17.71
C GLY A 292 25.60 -14.89 -16.59
N MET A 293 25.13 -14.60 -15.36
CA MET A 293 25.37 -15.44 -14.17
C MET A 293 26.84 -15.56 -13.77
N ALA A 294 27.62 -14.49 -13.96
CA ALA A 294 29.06 -14.45 -13.71
C ALA A 294 29.45 -14.84 -12.28
N THR A 295 28.59 -14.62 -11.28
CA THR A 295 28.84 -15.00 -9.88
C THR A 295 28.08 -16.27 -9.48
N TYR A 296 27.66 -17.08 -10.45
CA TYR A 296 26.90 -18.32 -10.23
C TYR A 296 25.62 -18.14 -9.44
N GLY A 297 24.99 -16.96 -9.55
CA GLY A 297 23.75 -16.65 -8.88
C GLY A 297 23.88 -16.17 -7.42
N ILE A 298 25.09 -15.99 -6.90
CA ILE A 298 25.29 -15.51 -5.52
C ILE A 298 24.72 -14.10 -5.36
N VAL A 299 25.02 -13.19 -6.28
CA VAL A 299 24.53 -11.82 -6.25
C VAL A 299 23.01 -11.78 -6.40
N ALA A 300 22.43 -12.62 -7.27
CA ALA A 300 20.98 -12.77 -7.39
C ALA A 300 20.36 -13.31 -6.08
N GLY A 301 21.01 -14.26 -5.41
CA GLY A 301 20.58 -14.79 -4.11
C GLY A 301 20.52 -13.69 -3.02
N VAL A 302 21.55 -12.86 -2.95
CA VAL A 302 21.55 -11.67 -2.05
C VAL A 302 20.44 -10.70 -2.44
N GLY A 303 20.24 -10.46 -3.74
CA GLY A 303 19.17 -9.62 -4.26
C GLY A 303 17.79 -10.13 -3.83
N VAL A 304 17.52 -11.43 -3.96
CA VAL A 304 16.27 -12.04 -3.51
C VAL A 304 16.09 -11.88 -1.99
N ALA A 305 17.14 -12.12 -1.19
CA ALA A 305 17.09 -11.93 0.26
C ALA A 305 16.72 -10.47 0.63
N LEU A 306 17.30 -9.48 -0.06
CA LEU A 306 16.98 -8.07 0.15
C LEU A 306 15.54 -7.73 -0.25
N VAL A 307 15.02 -8.29 -1.34
CA VAL A 307 13.61 -8.15 -1.74
C VAL A 307 12.69 -8.69 -0.64
N VAL A 308 13.01 -9.88 -0.10
CA VAL A 308 12.24 -10.49 1.01
C VAL A 308 12.27 -9.62 2.26
N VAL A 309 13.46 -9.22 2.71
CA VAL A 309 13.62 -8.38 3.90
C VAL A 309 12.95 -7.03 3.69
N GLY A 310 13.11 -6.44 2.52
CA GLY A 310 12.44 -5.20 2.14
C GLY A 310 10.91 -5.33 2.19
N PHE A 311 10.37 -6.39 1.60
CA PHE A 311 8.94 -6.68 1.63
C PHE A 311 8.43 -6.88 3.07
N LEU A 312 9.12 -7.68 3.89
CA LEU A 312 8.78 -7.86 5.30
C LEU A 312 8.90 -6.55 6.11
N SER A 313 9.87 -5.70 5.79
CA SER A 313 10.06 -4.39 6.42
C SER A 313 9.02 -3.35 5.99
N THR A 314 8.35 -3.54 4.86
CA THR A 314 7.26 -2.69 4.42
C THR A 314 5.95 -3.01 5.13
N TYR A 315 5.80 -4.22 5.66
CA TYR A 315 4.71 -4.49 6.60
C TYR A 315 5.06 -3.81 7.92
N PRO A 316 4.34 -2.77 8.33
CA PRO A 316 4.61 -2.18 9.63
C PRO A 316 4.44 -3.26 10.68
N ALA A 317 5.24 -3.18 11.74
CA ALA A 317 5.01 -3.99 12.94
C ALA A 317 3.54 -3.88 13.41
N ASN A 318 2.84 -2.85 12.98
CA ASN A 318 1.46 -2.51 13.19
C ASN A 318 0.45 -3.30 12.33
N VAL A 319 0.85 -3.95 11.25
CA VAL A 319 -0.02 -4.99 10.62
C VAL A 319 -0.17 -6.19 11.56
N PHE A 320 0.81 -6.37 12.43
CA PHE A 320 0.74 -7.32 13.53
C PHE A 320 0.25 -6.67 14.83
N SER A 321 0.20 -5.34 14.95
CA SER A 321 -0.23 -4.54 16.12
C SER A 321 -1.35 -3.55 15.74
N GLY A 322 -2.38 -4.03 15.19
CA GLY A 322 -3.69 -3.55 15.06
C GLY A 322 -4.07 -2.12 14.90
N GLU A 323 -4.44 -1.86 13.75
CA GLU A 323 -5.15 -0.66 13.42
C GLU A 323 -6.64 -0.98 13.19
N LEU A 324 -7.50 0.02 13.40
CA LEU A 324 -8.96 0.00 13.32
C LEU A 324 -9.52 -0.55 12.00
N ILE A 325 -9.30 -1.84 11.71
CA ILE A 325 -9.84 -2.47 10.51
C ILE A 325 -10.77 -3.61 10.93
N TYR A 326 -12.07 -3.42 10.79
CA TYR A 326 -12.98 -4.55 10.66
C TYR A 326 -12.95 -5.04 9.22
N ILE A 327 -12.05 -5.99 8.90
CA ILE A 327 -12.09 -6.70 7.62
C ILE A 327 -12.80 -8.02 7.90
N ARG A 328 -14.00 -8.16 7.37
CA ARG A 328 -14.83 -9.37 7.45
C ARG A 328 -14.07 -10.62 7.01
N ASP A 329 -13.12 -10.47 6.09
CA ASP A 329 -12.35 -11.55 5.51
C ASP A 329 -10.83 -11.41 5.78
N TRP A 330 -10.44 -11.02 7.00
CA TRP A 330 -9.04 -10.90 7.43
C TRP A 330 -8.21 -12.17 7.12
N TRP A 331 -8.84 -13.34 7.21
CA TRP A 331 -8.20 -14.61 6.89
C TRP A 331 -7.73 -14.69 5.41
N LEU A 332 -8.42 -14.03 4.46
CA LEU A 332 -7.99 -13.96 3.06
C LEU A 332 -6.69 -13.15 2.90
N ILE A 333 -6.53 -12.07 3.67
CA ILE A 333 -5.31 -11.27 3.67
C ILE A 333 -4.15 -12.08 4.25
N GLN A 334 -4.39 -12.74 5.39
CA GLN A 334 -3.39 -13.63 5.99
C GLN A 334 -3.05 -14.79 5.06
N LEU A 335 -4.02 -15.40 4.43
CA LEU A 335 -3.82 -16.46 3.44
C LEU A 335 -3.00 -15.95 2.25
N GLY A 336 -3.32 -14.78 1.71
CA GLY A 336 -2.54 -14.13 0.66
C GLY A 336 -1.09 -13.87 1.07
N LEU A 337 -0.87 -13.38 2.29
CA LEU A 337 0.47 -13.19 2.85
C LEU A 337 1.23 -14.51 2.98
N TYR A 338 0.61 -15.54 3.55
CA TYR A 338 1.24 -16.86 3.71
C TYR A 338 1.55 -17.51 2.37
N ILE A 339 0.66 -17.37 1.37
CA ILE A 339 0.91 -17.86 0.00
C ILE A 339 2.13 -17.14 -0.59
N ASN A 340 2.22 -15.82 -0.48
CA ASN A 340 3.37 -15.05 -0.97
C ASN A 340 4.67 -15.46 -0.28
N ILE A 341 4.68 -15.64 1.04
CA ILE A 341 5.85 -16.14 1.80
C ILE A 341 6.22 -17.55 1.34
N ALA A 342 5.27 -18.46 1.19
CA ALA A 342 5.52 -19.83 0.76
C ALA A 342 6.08 -19.88 -0.67
N LEU A 343 5.53 -19.09 -1.59
CA LEU A 343 6.02 -18.97 -2.96
C LEU A 343 7.45 -18.43 -3.00
N LEU A 344 7.74 -17.43 -2.18
CA LEU A 344 9.07 -16.82 -2.08
C LEU A 344 10.10 -17.80 -1.50
N MET A 345 9.73 -18.55 -0.45
CA MET A 345 10.59 -19.60 0.13
C MET A 345 10.79 -20.75 -0.86
N GLY A 346 9.76 -21.13 -1.61
CA GLY A 346 9.85 -22.13 -2.68
C GLY A 346 10.80 -21.69 -3.79
N PHE A 347 10.72 -20.41 -4.19
CA PHE A 347 11.64 -19.84 -5.18
C PHE A 347 13.08 -19.80 -4.68
N LEU A 348 13.33 -19.40 -3.44
CA LEU A 348 14.65 -19.43 -2.81
C LEU A 348 15.22 -20.86 -2.78
N GLY A 349 14.39 -21.82 -2.37
CA GLY A 349 14.78 -23.24 -2.35
C GLY A 349 15.14 -23.75 -3.74
N PHE A 350 14.34 -23.38 -4.75
CA PHE A 350 14.61 -23.72 -6.15
C PHE A 350 15.91 -23.09 -6.66
N MET A 351 16.17 -21.80 -6.33
CA MET A 351 17.41 -21.10 -6.66
C MET A 351 18.62 -21.80 -6.07
N ILE A 352 18.58 -22.10 -4.76
CA ILE A 352 19.65 -22.82 -4.07
C ILE A 352 19.88 -24.20 -4.72
N TYR A 353 18.81 -24.94 -5.02
CA TYR A 353 18.88 -26.20 -5.72
C TYR A 353 19.58 -26.08 -7.07
N LYS A 354 19.21 -25.08 -7.89
CA LYS A 354 19.84 -24.82 -9.19
C LYS A 354 21.34 -24.47 -9.05
N ILE A 355 21.67 -23.56 -8.12
CA ILE A 355 23.07 -23.17 -7.86
C ILE A 355 23.91 -24.39 -7.48
N VAL A 356 23.42 -25.22 -6.53
CA VAL A 356 24.12 -26.44 -6.09
C VAL A 356 24.25 -27.45 -7.22
N THR A 357 23.22 -27.60 -8.05
CA THR A 357 23.22 -28.55 -9.16
C THR A 357 24.19 -28.14 -10.26
N VAL A 358 24.19 -26.84 -10.63
CA VAL A 358 25.14 -26.27 -11.62
C VAL A 358 26.58 -26.38 -11.11
N HIS A 359 26.81 -26.09 -9.82
CA HIS A 359 28.16 -26.20 -9.22
C HIS A 359 28.67 -27.65 -9.15
N ARG A 360 27.76 -28.64 -9.07
CA ARG A 360 28.11 -30.07 -9.10
C ARG A 360 28.35 -30.61 -10.50
N GLN A 361 27.86 -29.95 -11.54
CA GLN A 361 28.17 -30.32 -12.93
C GLN A 361 29.55 -29.77 -13.26
N ARG A 362 30.60 -30.54 -12.86
CA ARG A 362 31.92 -30.40 -13.48
C ARG A 362 31.73 -30.62 -14.98
N PRO A 363 32.43 -29.86 -15.85
CA PRO A 363 32.41 -30.17 -17.28
C PRO A 363 32.70 -31.68 -17.42
N PRO A 364 31.93 -32.39 -18.23
CA PRO A 364 32.10 -33.83 -18.36
C PRO A 364 33.56 -34.15 -18.67
N SER A 365 34.21 -34.92 -17.80
CA SER A 365 35.58 -35.42 -18.09
C SER A 365 35.66 -36.14 -19.42
N GLU A 366 34.56 -36.68 -19.90
CA GLU A 366 34.35 -37.24 -21.22
C GLU A 366 34.56 -36.28 -22.39
N PHE A 367 34.15 -34.99 -22.26
CA PHE A 367 34.35 -33.99 -23.32
C PHE A 367 35.84 -33.64 -23.47
N LEU A 368 36.57 -33.54 -22.35
CA LEU A 368 38.01 -33.28 -22.34
C LEU A 368 38.81 -34.48 -22.88
N THR A 369 38.36 -35.72 -22.62
CA THR A 369 38.98 -36.94 -23.12
C THR A 369 38.77 -37.08 -24.64
N ASN A 370 37.69 -36.60 -25.19
CA ASN A 370 37.41 -36.64 -26.63
C ASN A 370 38.20 -35.61 -27.45
N LEU A 371 38.85 -34.63 -26.82
CA LEU A 371 39.69 -33.64 -27.53
C LEU A 371 41.05 -34.24 -27.95
N ARG A 372 41.49 -35.32 -27.36
CA ARG A 372 42.75 -35.97 -27.72
C ARG A 372 42.68 -36.58 -29.12
N GLY A 373 43.64 -36.21 -29.98
CA GLY A 373 43.67 -36.60 -31.37
C GLY A 373 42.94 -35.69 -32.35
N MET A 374 42.17 -34.72 -31.85
CA MET A 374 41.48 -33.77 -32.70
C MET A 374 42.45 -32.76 -33.33
N GLU A 375 42.09 -32.29 -34.50
CA GLU A 375 42.84 -31.26 -35.20
C GLU A 375 42.21 -29.88 -34.99
N GLY A 376 43.06 -28.85 -34.89
CA GLY A 376 42.69 -27.46 -34.75
C GLY A 376 43.62 -26.55 -35.56
N VAL A 377 43.37 -25.25 -35.44
CA VAL A 377 44.18 -24.21 -36.12
C VAL A 377 44.72 -23.24 -35.06
N ALA A 378 46.05 -23.03 -35.10
CA ALA A 378 46.72 -22.09 -34.22
C ALA A 378 46.30 -20.64 -34.53
N ILE A 379 45.84 -19.95 -33.49
CA ILE A 379 45.38 -18.53 -33.59
C ILE A 379 46.56 -17.61 -33.29
N ASP A 380 47.49 -18.05 -32.46
CA ASP A 380 48.69 -17.32 -32.04
C ASP A 380 49.94 -18.10 -32.42
N ASP A 381 51.12 -17.45 -32.35
CA ASP A 381 52.40 -18.12 -32.41
C ASP A 381 52.64 -18.81 -31.05
N ILE A 382 52.93 -20.10 -31.08
CA ILE A 382 53.10 -20.95 -29.90
C ILE A 382 54.51 -21.53 -29.94
N GLY A 383 55.19 -21.64 -28.78
CA GLY A 383 56.54 -22.19 -28.73
C GLY A 383 56.91 -22.75 -27.34
N PRO A 384 58.09 -23.35 -27.23
CA PRO A 384 58.55 -23.89 -25.95
C PRO A 384 58.55 -22.77 -24.88
N GLY A 385 57.74 -22.97 -23.81
CA GLY A 385 57.56 -22.00 -22.72
C GLY A 385 56.60 -20.84 -23.05
N MET A 386 56.01 -20.74 -24.26
CA MET A 386 54.98 -19.76 -24.61
C MET A 386 53.65 -20.50 -24.82
N SER A 387 52.62 -20.06 -24.09
CA SER A 387 51.25 -20.51 -24.30
C SER A 387 50.56 -19.61 -25.32
N GLY A 388 49.70 -20.18 -26.18
CA GLY A 388 48.86 -19.48 -27.13
C GLY A 388 47.46 -20.07 -27.20
N PHE A 389 46.66 -19.71 -28.18
CA PHE A 389 45.32 -20.25 -28.38
C PHE A 389 45.20 -20.98 -29.71
N VAL A 390 44.46 -22.09 -29.65
CA VAL A 390 44.10 -22.89 -30.83
C VAL A 390 42.59 -23.01 -30.90
N LYS A 391 42.04 -22.95 -32.11
CA LYS A 391 40.64 -23.23 -32.34
C LYS A 391 40.43 -24.70 -32.66
N VAL A 392 39.83 -25.44 -31.73
CA VAL A 392 39.49 -26.87 -31.88
C VAL A 392 37.97 -26.99 -31.76
N PHE A 393 37.34 -27.63 -32.73
CA PHE A 393 35.90 -27.89 -32.74
C PHE A 393 35.02 -26.63 -32.54
N GLY A 394 35.53 -25.47 -33.09
CA GLY A 394 34.82 -24.19 -33.01
C GLY A 394 35.11 -23.36 -31.76
N GLU A 395 35.74 -23.90 -30.73
CA GLU A 395 36.09 -23.27 -29.46
C GLU A 395 37.57 -22.90 -29.38
N TYR A 396 37.88 -21.87 -28.55
CA TYR A 396 39.24 -21.40 -28.32
C TYR A 396 39.81 -22.05 -27.06
N TRP A 397 40.92 -22.79 -27.24
CA TRP A 397 41.60 -23.51 -26.17
C TRP A 397 43.00 -22.94 -25.94
N LYS A 398 43.36 -22.75 -24.68
CA LYS A 398 44.73 -22.43 -24.31
C LYS A 398 45.62 -23.64 -24.56
N VAL A 399 46.75 -23.43 -25.19
CA VAL A 399 47.65 -24.53 -25.59
C VAL A 399 49.10 -24.23 -25.27
N VAL A 400 49.86 -25.31 -25.10
CA VAL A 400 51.33 -25.34 -25.00
C VAL A 400 51.89 -26.34 -26.05
N SER A 401 53.08 -26.07 -26.53
CA SER A 401 53.77 -26.94 -27.46
C SER A 401 55.27 -26.99 -27.16
N ASP A 402 55.88 -28.16 -27.31
CA ASP A 402 57.30 -28.33 -27.18
C ASP A 402 58.06 -27.87 -28.45
N THR A 403 57.35 -27.63 -29.56
CA THR A 403 57.88 -27.17 -30.80
C THR A 403 57.28 -25.83 -31.23
N PRO A 404 58.02 -24.95 -31.94
CA PRO A 404 57.49 -23.69 -32.40
C PRO A 404 56.41 -23.92 -33.47
N ILE A 405 55.23 -23.32 -33.27
CA ILE A 405 54.05 -23.39 -34.16
C ILE A 405 53.69 -21.97 -34.52
N LYS A 406 53.61 -21.65 -35.81
CA LYS A 406 53.18 -20.34 -36.28
C LYS A 406 51.66 -20.23 -36.36
N LYS A 407 51.15 -19.02 -36.22
CA LYS A 407 49.75 -18.68 -36.47
C LYS A 407 49.27 -19.23 -37.80
N GLY A 408 48.10 -19.87 -37.79
CA GLY A 408 47.49 -20.47 -38.99
C GLY A 408 47.88 -21.93 -39.25
N CYS A 409 48.90 -22.48 -38.56
CA CYS A 409 49.26 -23.89 -38.68
C CYS A 409 48.18 -24.83 -38.13
N ARG A 410 48.01 -25.98 -38.79
CA ARG A 410 47.19 -27.07 -38.27
C ARG A 410 47.95 -27.81 -37.18
N VAL A 411 47.25 -28.04 -36.08
CA VAL A 411 47.81 -28.72 -34.91
C VAL A 411 46.91 -29.88 -34.52
N ARG A 412 47.48 -30.89 -33.83
CA ARG A 412 46.73 -32.00 -33.25
C ARG A 412 46.91 -32.00 -31.75
N VAL A 413 45.83 -32.21 -31.04
CA VAL A 413 45.82 -32.33 -29.56
C VAL A 413 46.42 -33.67 -29.16
N VAL A 414 47.55 -33.63 -28.44
CA VAL A 414 48.26 -34.84 -27.97
C VAL A 414 47.79 -35.20 -26.56
N GLU A 415 47.60 -34.21 -25.69
CA GLU A 415 47.28 -34.42 -24.32
C GLU A 415 46.41 -33.27 -23.77
N VAL A 416 45.57 -33.58 -22.80
CA VAL A 416 44.72 -32.59 -22.10
C VAL A 416 45.24 -32.47 -20.65
N GLN A 417 45.73 -31.30 -20.28
CA GLN A 417 46.26 -30.99 -18.95
C GLN A 417 45.39 -29.95 -18.26
N GLY A 418 44.31 -30.40 -17.63
CA GLY A 418 43.34 -29.51 -16.98
C GLY A 418 42.57 -28.63 -17.98
N ASP A 419 42.81 -27.34 -17.97
CA ASP A 419 42.24 -26.34 -18.89
C ASP A 419 43.12 -25.99 -20.10
N THR A 420 44.30 -26.64 -20.22
CA THR A 420 45.31 -26.39 -21.23
C THR A 420 45.53 -27.65 -22.06
N LEU A 421 45.59 -27.50 -23.39
CA LEU A 421 45.86 -28.60 -24.28
C LEU A 421 47.36 -28.61 -24.70
N LYS A 422 47.98 -29.76 -24.72
CA LYS A 422 49.28 -29.93 -25.37
C LYS A 422 49.09 -30.32 -26.83
N VAL A 423 49.70 -29.54 -27.73
CA VAL A 423 49.51 -29.72 -29.17
C VAL A 423 50.83 -29.91 -29.92
N GLU A 424 50.77 -30.59 -31.06
CA GLU A 424 51.86 -30.77 -31.99
C GLU A 424 51.45 -30.27 -33.38
N PRO A 425 52.40 -29.72 -34.20
CA PRO A 425 52.11 -29.29 -35.54
C PRO A 425 51.84 -30.51 -36.42
N VAL A 426 50.79 -30.40 -37.27
CA VAL A 426 50.45 -31.39 -38.28
C VAL A 426 50.86 -30.87 -39.67
N GLN A 427 50.57 -29.60 -39.95
CA GLN A 427 50.91 -28.98 -41.23
C GLN A 427 51.00 -27.44 -41.04
N CYS A 428 52.11 -26.88 -41.45
CA CYS A 428 52.33 -25.43 -41.52
C CYS A 428 52.45 -24.91 -42.95
#